data_8d54cc5f82ca4d35759befc7eea78736
#
_entry.id   8d54cc5f82ca4d35759befc7eea78736
#
_cell.length_a   1.000
_cell.length_b   1.000
_cell.length_c   1.000
_cell.angle_alpha   90.00
_cell.angle_beta   90.00
_cell.angle_gamma   90.00
#
_symmetry.space_group_name_H-M   'P 1'
#
loop_
_entity.id
_entity.type
_entity.pdbx_description
1 polymer ?
#
loop_
_entity_poly.entity_id
_entity_poly.type
_entity_poly.pdbx_seq_one_letter_code
_entity_poly.pdbx_strand_id
1 'polypeptide(L)'
;MPDYRIIVDLSDRKLYLLDGNVVTRAFPVGIGRMVTMTPSGEYTIINKQAHPGGPFGAFWMGLSRPHYGIHGTNDPSSIGHEVSHGCIRMHNEDVLALSALVPIGTRVSIRP
;
A
#
# COMPACT_ATOMS: atom_id res chain seq x y z
N MET A 1 14.06 18.40 0.35
CA MET A 1 13.26 17.33 -0.27
C MET A 1 13.04 16.21 0.73
N PRO A 2 11.79 15.74 0.93
CA PRO A 2 11.55 14.56 1.75
C PRO A 2 12.21 13.32 1.14
N ASP A 3 12.68 12.44 1.99
CA ASP A 3 13.22 11.15 1.60
C ASP A 3 12.21 10.07 2.00
N TYR A 4 11.11 9.98 1.24
CA TYR A 4 10.02 9.08 1.57
C TYR A 4 10.34 7.64 1.26
N ARG A 5 9.93 6.77 2.16
CA ARG A 5 9.82 5.33 1.93
C ARG A 5 8.62 4.78 2.68
N ILE A 6 8.18 3.62 2.25
CA ILE A 6 7.00 2.96 2.82
C ILE A 6 7.44 1.65 3.45
N ILE A 7 6.89 1.35 4.64
CA ILE A 7 7.01 0.03 5.26
C ILE A 7 5.60 -0.49 5.47
N VAL A 8 5.34 -1.69 4.96
CA VAL A 8 4.08 -2.41 5.21
C VAL A 8 4.38 -3.53 6.19
N ASP A 9 3.73 -3.48 7.34
CA ASP A 9 3.83 -4.51 8.38
C ASP A 9 2.59 -5.40 8.28
N LEU A 10 2.79 -6.62 7.80
CA LEU A 10 1.68 -7.54 7.52
C LEU A 10 1.01 -8.02 8.79
N SER A 11 1.78 -8.28 9.85
CA SER A 11 1.21 -8.76 11.12
C SER A 11 0.37 -7.71 11.81
N ASP A 12 0.76 -6.44 11.73
CA ASP A 12 0.02 -5.32 12.31
C ASP A 12 -1.05 -4.77 11.38
N ARG A 13 -1.04 -5.15 10.11
CA ARG A 13 -1.92 -4.61 9.08
C ARG A 13 -1.86 -3.09 9.04
N LYS A 14 -0.62 -2.59 8.98
CA LYS A 14 -0.32 -1.17 8.95
C LYS A 14 0.65 -0.85 7.83
N LEU A 15 0.46 0.32 7.24
CA LEU A 15 1.39 0.92 6.30
C LEU A 15 1.95 2.17 6.95
N TYR A 16 3.26 2.27 7.00
CA TYR A 16 3.96 3.42 7.57
C TYR A 16 4.64 4.21 6.47
N LEU A 17 4.44 5.51 6.47
CA LEU A 17 5.20 6.43 5.62
C LEU A 17 6.32 7.05 6.47
N LEU A 18 7.55 6.87 6.01
CA LEU A 18 8.73 7.43 6.67
C LEU A 18 9.34 8.54 5.81
N ASP A 19 9.85 9.54 6.48
CA ASP A 19 10.76 10.53 5.89
C ASP A 19 12.13 10.28 6.53
N GLY A 20 13.07 9.75 5.74
CA GLY A 20 14.30 9.20 6.29
C GLY A 20 13.97 8.02 7.22
N ASN A 21 14.33 8.14 8.49
CA ASN A 21 14.05 7.12 9.50
C ASN A 21 12.90 7.49 10.44
N VAL A 22 12.17 8.57 10.13
CA VAL A 22 11.09 9.07 10.99
C VAL A 22 9.74 8.69 10.39
N VAL A 23 8.92 7.99 11.17
CA VAL A 23 7.53 7.69 10.77
C VAL A 23 6.73 8.98 10.85
N THR A 24 6.21 9.41 9.69
CA THR A 24 5.41 10.62 9.60
C THR A 24 3.91 10.33 9.55
N ARG A 25 3.52 9.16 9.06
CA ARG A 25 2.12 8.74 8.97
C ARG A 25 2.02 7.23 9.14
N ALA A 26 0.88 6.78 9.65
CA ALA A 26 0.53 5.37 9.75
C ALA A 26 -0.91 5.19 9.29
N PHE A 27 -1.15 4.18 8.46
CA PHE A 27 -2.47 3.89 7.92
C PHE A 27 -2.83 2.42 8.17
N PRO A 28 -4.08 2.12 8.52
CA PRO A 28 -4.56 0.74 8.54
C PRO A 28 -4.68 0.22 7.10
N VAL A 29 -4.40 -1.05 6.89
CA VAL A 29 -4.50 -1.67 5.57
C VAL A 29 -5.17 -3.04 5.65
N GLY A 30 -5.74 -3.48 4.52
CA GLY A 30 -6.11 -4.86 4.28
C GLY A 30 -5.02 -5.55 3.48
N ILE A 31 -4.79 -6.82 3.74
CA ILE A 31 -3.71 -7.58 3.10
C ILE A 31 -4.24 -8.86 2.48
N GLY A 32 -3.37 -9.59 1.78
CA GLY A 32 -3.70 -10.90 1.24
C GLY A 32 -4.18 -11.85 2.33
N ARG A 33 -5.11 -12.72 1.97
CA ARG A 33 -5.78 -13.63 2.92
C ARG A 33 -4.79 -14.49 3.70
N MET A 34 -3.68 -14.84 3.07
CA MET A 34 -2.58 -15.53 3.73
C MET A 34 -1.33 -14.67 3.59
N VAL A 35 -0.49 -14.65 4.61
CA VAL A 35 0.77 -13.91 4.57
C VAL A 35 1.58 -14.26 3.32
N THR A 36 1.52 -15.54 2.90
CA THR A 36 2.17 -16.01 1.68
C THR A 36 1.59 -15.40 0.40
N MET A 37 0.39 -14.83 0.44
CA MET A 37 -0.25 -14.18 -0.71
C MET A 37 0.20 -12.72 -0.89
N THR A 38 0.80 -12.13 0.15
CA THR A 38 1.45 -10.82 0.06
C THR A 38 2.91 -11.02 0.41
N PRO A 39 3.78 -11.26 -0.60
CA PRO A 39 5.15 -11.66 -0.31
C PRO A 39 5.96 -10.54 0.32
N SER A 40 6.68 -10.88 1.39
CA SER A 40 7.65 -9.99 1.99
C SER A 40 8.78 -9.71 1.02
N GLY A 41 9.38 -8.55 1.11
CA GLY A 41 10.50 -8.17 0.27
C GLY A 41 10.59 -6.68 0.06
N GLU A 42 11.49 -6.31 -0.84
CA GLU A 42 11.77 -4.92 -1.20
C GLU A 42 11.23 -4.65 -2.60
N TYR A 43 10.43 -3.60 -2.72
CA TYR A 43 9.77 -3.21 -3.97
C TYR A 43 9.91 -1.71 -4.18
N THR A 44 9.53 -1.27 -5.38
CA THR A 44 9.38 0.16 -5.69
C THR A 44 8.02 0.39 -6.32
N ILE A 45 7.51 1.61 -6.19
CA ILE A 45 6.32 2.05 -6.93
C ILE A 45 6.76 2.31 -8.37
N ILE A 46 6.14 1.62 -9.32
CA ILE A 46 6.53 1.70 -10.73
C ILE A 46 5.52 2.44 -11.61
N ASN A 47 4.28 2.56 -11.14
CA ASN A 47 3.26 3.32 -11.88
C ASN A 47 2.18 3.80 -10.92
N LYS A 48 1.37 4.73 -11.41
CA LYS A 48 0.22 5.27 -10.67
C LYS A 48 -0.95 5.42 -11.64
N GLN A 49 -2.15 5.14 -11.15
CA GLN A 49 -3.38 5.32 -11.92
C GLN A 49 -4.47 5.88 -11.04
N ALA A 50 -4.97 7.07 -11.39
CA ALA A 50 -6.09 7.67 -10.69
C ALA A 50 -7.41 7.02 -11.15
N HIS A 51 -8.32 6.83 -10.19
CA HIS A 51 -9.68 6.36 -10.44
C HIS A 51 -9.77 5.04 -11.23
N PRO A 52 -9.03 3.98 -10.83
CA PRO A 52 -9.18 2.69 -11.48
C PRO A 52 -10.57 2.10 -11.30
N GLY A 53 -11.21 2.40 -10.16
CA GLY A 53 -12.56 1.94 -9.88
C GLY A 53 -12.64 0.48 -9.43
N GLY A 54 -13.86 0.01 -9.17
CA GLY A 54 -14.11 -1.36 -8.74
C GLY A 54 -13.34 -1.70 -7.46
N PRO A 55 -12.77 -2.89 -7.39
CA PRO A 55 -12.06 -3.33 -6.19
C PRO A 55 -10.78 -2.53 -5.90
N PHE A 56 -10.29 -1.74 -6.85
CA PHE A 56 -9.09 -0.92 -6.66
C PHE A 56 -9.40 0.49 -6.16
N GLY A 57 -10.67 0.87 -6.08
CA GLY A 57 -11.11 2.11 -5.46
C GLY A 57 -10.62 3.37 -6.15
N ALA A 58 -10.18 4.35 -5.35
CA ALA A 58 -9.90 5.70 -5.83
C ALA A 58 -8.53 5.87 -6.49
N PHE A 59 -7.57 4.97 -6.21
CA PHE A 59 -6.21 5.11 -6.71
C PHE A 59 -5.48 3.77 -6.70
N TRP A 60 -4.55 3.60 -7.64
CA TRP A 60 -3.68 2.44 -7.75
C TRP A 60 -2.23 2.87 -7.86
N MET A 61 -1.36 2.26 -7.06
CA MET A 61 0.09 2.39 -7.18
C MET A 61 0.68 0.99 -7.37
N GLY A 62 1.14 0.71 -8.58
CA GLY A 62 1.73 -0.59 -8.90
C GLY A 62 3.12 -0.75 -8.32
N LEU A 63 3.42 -1.95 -7.84
CA LEU A 63 4.73 -2.31 -7.31
C LEU A 63 5.57 -3.01 -8.37
N SER A 64 6.87 -3.08 -8.13
CA SER A 64 7.83 -3.71 -9.05
C SER A 64 7.62 -5.21 -9.22
N ARG A 65 6.77 -5.83 -8.40
CA ARG A 65 6.32 -7.20 -8.63
C ARG A 65 5.01 -7.16 -9.42
N PRO A 66 4.93 -7.88 -10.57
CA PRO A 66 3.71 -7.88 -11.39
C PRO A 66 2.46 -8.28 -10.60
N HIS A 67 1.35 -7.61 -10.87
CA HIS A 67 0.04 -7.84 -10.27
C HIS A 67 -0.08 -7.43 -8.80
N TYR A 68 0.96 -6.87 -8.19
CA TYR A 68 0.89 -6.37 -6.83
C TYR A 68 0.88 -4.85 -6.81
N GLY A 69 0.10 -4.28 -5.89
CA GLY A 69 -0.02 -2.85 -5.78
C GLY A 69 -0.59 -2.41 -4.45
N ILE A 70 -0.49 -1.12 -4.20
CA ILE A 70 -1.15 -0.42 -3.10
C ILE A 70 -2.30 0.34 -3.72
N HIS A 71 -3.53 0.12 -3.24
CA HIS A 71 -4.71 0.70 -3.87
C HIS A 71 -5.82 0.95 -2.86
N GLY A 72 -6.84 1.70 -3.30
CA GLY A 72 -8.06 1.88 -2.53
C GLY A 72 -8.96 0.65 -2.57
N THR A 73 -10.22 0.82 -2.20
CA THR A 73 -11.16 -0.29 -2.15
C THR A 73 -12.59 0.20 -2.31
N ASN A 74 -13.46 -0.67 -2.86
CA ASN A 74 -14.90 -0.48 -2.82
C ASN A 74 -15.54 -1.17 -1.61
N ASP A 75 -14.73 -1.79 -0.75
CA ASP A 75 -15.18 -2.46 0.46
C ASP A 75 -14.36 -2.00 1.66
N PRO A 76 -14.72 -0.85 2.28
CA PRO A 76 -13.96 -0.32 3.42
C PRO A 76 -13.89 -1.26 4.62
N SER A 77 -14.84 -2.19 4.75
CA SER A 77 -14.83 -3.15 5.85
C SER A 77 -13.67 -4.14 5.78
N SER A 78 -13.01 -4.25 4.62
CA SER A 78 -11.86 -5.13 4.45
C SER A 78 -10.57 -4.59 5.08
N ILE A 79 -10.53 -3.30 5.42
CA ILE A 79 -9.34 -2.69 6.02
C ILE A 79 -9.13 -3.26 7.42
N GLY A 80 -7.88 -3.64 7.72
CA GLY A 80 -7.53 -4.29 8.98
C GLY A 80 -7.68 -5.81 8.96
N HIS A 81 -8.06 -6.38 7.83
CA HIS A 81 -8.33 -7.82 7.70
C HIS A 81 -7.50 -8.46 6.58
N GLU A 82 -7.52 -9.79 6.54
CA GLU A 82 -6.90 -10.59 5.50
C GLU A 82 -7.98 -11.01 4.50
N VAL A 83 -8.15 -10.25 3.43
CA VAL A 83 -9.32 -10.41 2.56
C VAL A 83 -9.03 -10.38 1.07
N SER A 84 -7.78 -10.14 0.66
CA SER A 84 -7.49 -9.85 -0.72
C SER A 84 -6.61 -10.89 -1.39
N HIS A 85 -6.20 -10.61 -2.62
CA HIS A 85 -5.38 -11.47 -3.45
C HIS A 85 -3.89 -11.07 -3.45
N GLY A 86 -3.40 -10.56 -2.33
CA GLY A 86 -1.98 -10.21 -2.16
C GLY A 86 -1.67 -8.74 -2.28
N CYS A 87 -2.58 -7.92 -2.77
CA CYS A 87 -2.41 -6.47 -2.81
C CYS A 87 -2.64 -5.85 -1.43
N ILE A 88 -2.14 -4.64 -1.27
CA ILE A 88 -2.32 -3.85 -0.06
C ILE A 88 -3.51 -2.92 -0.29
N ARG A 89 -4.57 -3.10 0.49
CA ARG A 89 -5.78 -2.25 0.42
C ARG A 89 -5.73 -1.16 1.45
N MET A 90 -6.08 0.05 1.03
CA MET A 90 -6.21 1.22 1.90
C MET A 90 -7.62 1.80 1.80
N HIS A 91 -8.03 2.54 2.83
CA HIS A 91 -9.16 3.44 2.65
C HIS A 91 -8.88 4.38 1.48
N ASN A 92 -9.91 4.74 0.71
CA ASN A 92 -9.74 5.60 -0.46
C ASN A 92 -9.11 6.94 -0.11
N GLU A 93 -9.53 7.57 0.99
CA GLU A 93 -8.95 8.80 1.47
C GLU A 93 -7.46 8.66 1.82
N ASP A 94 -7.08 7.51 2.36
CA ASP A 94 -5.69 7.26 2.76
C ASP A 94 -4.79 7.06 1.54
N VAL A 95 -5.23 6.28 0.56
CA VAL A 95 -4.42 6.06 -0.65
C VAL A 95 -4.30 7.35 -1.47
N LEU A 96 -5.33 8.19 -1.47
CA LEU A 96 -5.25 9.50 -2.12
C LEU A 96 -4.23 10.39 -1.43
N ALA A 97 -4.24 10.45 -0.09
CA ALA A 97 -3.27 11.22 0.68
C ALA A 97 -1.85 10.72 0.45
N LEU A 98 -1.65 9.40 0.50
CA LEU A 98 -0.34 8.78 0.29
C LEU A 98 0.17 9.05 -1.12
N SER A 99 -0.66 8.84 -2.13
CA SER A 99 -0.27 9.02 -3.53
C SER A 99 0.14 10.45 -3.86
N ALA A 100 -0.43 11.42 -3.16
CA ALA A 100 -0.09 12.83 -3.34
C ALA A 100 1.31 13.17 -2.78
N LEU A 101 1.83 12.36 -1.88
CA LEU A 101 3.10 12.59 -1.21
C LEU A 101 4.27 11.85 -1.88
N VAL A 102 4.06 10.60 -2.29
CA VAL A 102 5.14 9.74 -2.74
C VAL A 102 5.23 9.68 -4.27
N PRO A 103 6.42 9.83 -4.84
CA PRO A 103 6.61 9.70 -6.29
C PRO A 103 6.78 8.25 -6.73
N ILE A 104 6.65 8.03 -8.04
CA ILE A 104 7.12 6.78 -8.67
C ILE A 104 8.60 6.62 -8.34
N GLY A 105 9.03 5.42 -8.02
CA GLY A 105 10.39 5.12 -7.57
C GLY A 105 10.52 5.04 -6.05
N THR A 106 9.49 5.44 -5.29
CA THR A 106 9.50 5.30 -3.82
C THR A 106 9.65 3.84 -3.43
N ARG A 107 10.57 3.58 -2.51
CA ARG A 107 10.81 2.22 -2.02
C ARG A 107 9.73 1.78 -1.05
N VAL A 108 9.34 0.51 -1.18
CA VAL A 108 8.33 -0.12 -0.35
C VAL A 108 8.91 -1.41 0.21
N SER A 109 9.04 -1.47 1.53
CA SER A 109 9.45 -2.68 2.23
C SER A 109 8.22 -3.36 2.79
N ILE A 110 7.99 -4.61 2.40
CA ILE A 110 6.90 -5.43 2.95
C ILE A 110 7.52 -6.47 3.86
N ARG A 111 7.09 -6.51 5.11
CA ARG A 111 7.64 -7.42 6.11
C ARG A 111 6.53 -8.13 6.88
N PRO A 112 6.83 -9.34 7.43
CA PRO A 112 5.86 -10.10 8.22
C PRO A 112 5.34 -9.35 9.43
#